data_542ff01f610277c5adc41a6f0caefa4a
#
_entry.id   542ff01f610277c5adc41a6f0caefa4a
#
_cell.length_a   1.000
_cell.length_b   1.000
_cell.length_c   1.000
_cell.angle_alpha   90.00
_cell.angle_beta   90.00
_cell.angle_gamma   90.00
#
_symmetry.space_group_name_H-M   'P 1'
#
loop_
_entity.id
_entity.type
_entity.pdbx_description
1 polymer ?
#
loop_
_entity_poly.entity_id
_entity_poly.type
_entity_poly.pdbx_seq_one_letter_code
_entity_poly.pdbx_strand_id
1 'polypeptide(L)'
;MSELVRKPTLIFWQIFYYLIQLALHIFADKILKMRLRAQKEHPKRWKERLGETNQVRPTGELIWLHAVGLGEVMALRGLIDIILQNKPDINFLVTSGTLQSAELFSQNLPKNTTHQFIPLDVHKFRRNFLSRWKPNLVIWSEQEIWPGFVKDCARLKIPQVWINARMADKAYNSRKWLKPFFEDIYANFKLISAQDEKTAQNISKLIKPHLKKRVRVDGSLKPAAPRLKSKQSIPPQIISVTEGKKILTLVSSHQEDEKFVIHSLQKISKKLRPILVIIPRHIERAETIRDQCIKAGLKCTILSEFRETARRSDVYIANQIGAPAIWLPFTHLAVIGGTYCDINGHNPWEPIQFGAAVLHGSKTANFSEDFKELLISGSSTEVLERDDLVRMITQTNFDKQVRNARSLLQRKIKAVKDLSNDILLLLN
;
A
#
# COMPACT_ATOMS: atom_id res chain seq x y z
N MET A 1 9.87 -4.36 38.67
CA MET A 1 11.08 -3.57 38.44
C MET A 1 10.73 -2.11 38.69
N SER A 2 11.29 -1.54 39.73
CA SER A 2 10.93 -0.23 40.27
C SER A 2 11.21 0.93 39.27
N GLU A 3 10.44 2.01 39.37
CA GLU A 3 10.62 3.24 38.55
C GLU A 3 12.06 3.79 38.57
N LEU A 4 12.81 3.54 39.63
CA LEU A 4 14.21 3.93 39.81
C LEU A 4 15.20 3.29 38.83
N VAL A 5 14.94 2.05 38.37
CA VAL A 5 15.80 1.35 37.39
C VAL A 5 15.47 1.75 35.93
N ARG A 6 14.25 2.28 35.69
CA ARG A 6 13.82 2.70 34.33
C ARG A 6 14.46 4.00 33.84
N LYS A 7 14.75 4.95 34.74
CA LYS A 7 15.30 6.27 34.36
C LYS A 7 16.70 6.20 33.73
N PRO A 8 17.66 5.44 34.26
CA PRO A 8 19.00 5.35 33.67
C PRO A 8 19.01 4.72 32.27
N THR A 9 18.21 3.69 32.06
CA THR A 9 18.10 3.03 30.73
C THR A 9 17.48 3.94 29.68
N LEU A 10 16.45 4.70 30.04
CA LEU A 10 15.85 5.67 29.12
C LEU A 10 16.83 6.79 28.75
N ILE A 11 17.56 7.34 29.74
CA ILE A 11 18.59 8.37 29.53
C ILE A 11 19.69 7.86 28.61
N PHE A 12 20.18 6.63 28.84
CA PHE A 12 21.19 6.01 28.01
C PHE A 12 20.75 5.96 26.53
N TRP A 13 19.54 5.47 26.26
CA TRP A 13 19.03 5.38 24.90
C TRP A 13 18.73 6.74 24.26
N GLN A 14 18.36 7.74 25.05
CA GLN A 14 18.23 9.11 24.57
C GLN A 14 19.58 9.71 24.18
N ILE A 15 20.62 9.49 24.98
CA ILE A 15 22.00 9.93 24.68
C ILE A 15 22.51 9.22 23.43
N PHE A 16 22.35 7.89 23.35
CA PHE A 16 22.75 7.11 22.17
C PHE A 16 22.07 7.60 20.88
N TYR A 17 20.76 7.84 20.97
CA TYR A 17 20.01 8.41 19.85
C TYR A 17 20.51 9.82 19.47
N TYR A 18 20.83 10.65 20.45
CA TYR A 18 21.43 11.97 20.21
C TYR A 18 22.79 11.88 19.52
N LEU A 19 23.64 10.95 19.91
CA LEU A 19 24.95 10.71 19.25
C LEU A 19 24.78 10.29 17.80
N ILE A 20 23.82 9.42 17.50
CA ILE A 20 23.47 9.07 16.13
C ILE A 20 23.03 10.30 15.33
N GLN A 21 22.18 11.16 15.88
CA GLN A 21 21.75 12.40 15.22
C GLN A 21 22.93 13.34 14.97
N LEU A 22 23.88 13.45 15.91
CA LEU A 22 25.06 14.27 15.76
C LEU A 22 25.96 13.74 14.61
N ALA A 23 26.19 12.45 14.57
CA ALA A 23 26.93 11.82 13.47
C ALA A 23 26.23 12.03 12.12
N LEU A 24 24.89 11.82 12.07
CA LEU A 24 24.10 12.11 10.88
C LEU A 24 24.16 13.58 10.47
N HIS A 25 24.20 14.51 11.44
CA HIS A 25 24.32 15.93 11.13
C HIS A 25 25.64 16.25 10.43
N ILE A 26 26.75 15.71 10.97
CA ILE A 26 28.11 15.95 10.43
C ILE A 26 28.25 15.34 9.03
N PHE A 27 27.74 14.15 8.82
CA PHE A 27 27.92 13.40 7.58
C PHE A 27 26.76 13.50 6.59
N ALA A 28 25.67 14.21 6.91
CA ALA A 28 24.45 14.28 6.10
C ALA A 28 24.73 14.65 4.64
N ASP A 29 25.46 15.75 4.41
CA ASP A 29 25.76 16.24 3.05
C ASP A 29 26.57 15.22 2.24
N LYS A 30 27.58 14.60 2.87
CA LYS A 30 28.40 13.56 2.24
C LYS A 30 27.57 12.32 1.88
N ILE A 31 26.73 11.86 2.81
CA ILE A 31 25.85 10.72 2.60
C ILE A 31 24.86 11.00 1.47
N LEU A 32 24.22 12.16 1.48
CA LEU A 32 23.24 12.53 0.45
C LEU A 32 23.87 12.69 -0.94
N LYS A 33 25.09 13.26 -1.02
CA LYS A 33 25.83 13.33 -2.28
C LYS A 33 26.23 11.95 -2.81
N MET A 34 26.64 11.01 -1.94
CA MET A 34 26.86 9.62 -2.33
C MET A 34 25.60 8.94 -2.84
N ARG A 35 24.46 9.13 -2.15
CA ARG A 35 23.16 8.60 -2.56
C ARG A 35 22.68 9.21 -3.87
N LEU A 36 22.95 10.49 -4.11
CA LEU A 36 22.65 11.18 -5.35
C LEU A 36 23.43 10.58 -6.53
N ARG A 37 24.75 10.36 -6.35
CA ARG A 37 25.59 9.68 -7.35
C ARG A 37 25.12 8.25 -7.65
N ALA A 38 24.60 7.55 -6.65
CA ALA A 38 24.00 6.22 -6.76
C ALA A 38 22.55 6.23 -7.27
N GLN A 39 22.02 7.38 -7.76
CA GLN A 39 20.65 7.58 -8.25
C GLN A 39 19.56 7.16 -7.24
N LYS A 40 19.85 7.25 -5.94
CA LYS A 40 18.92 6.94 -4.84
C LYS A 40 18.22 8.19 -4.28
N GLU A 41 18.58 9.38 -4.76
CA GLU A 41 17.94 10.65 -4.40
C GLU A 41 17.59 11.46 -5.66
N HIS A 42 16.57 12.33 -5.53
CA HIS A 42 16.10 13.15 -6.65
C HIS A 42 17.09 14.30 -6.95
N PRO A 43 17.57 14.48 -8.19
CA PRO A 43 18.64 15.44 -8.52
C PRO A 43 18.38 16.87 -8.06
N LYS A 44 17.13 17.35 -8.18
CA LYS A 44 16.75 18.73 -7.85
C LYS A 44 16.15 18.88 -6.45
N ARG A 45 15.73 17.78 -5.78
CA ARG A 45 14.96 17.83 -4.52
C ARG A 45 15.68 17.22 -3.31
N TRP A 46 16.91 16.72 -3.46
CA TRP A 46 17.66 16.06 -2.40
C TRP A 46 17.87 16.93 -1.15
N LYS A 47 17.90 18.28 -1.32
CA LYS A 47 18.02 19.23 -0.21
C LYS A 47 16.81 19.21 0.73
N GLU A 48 15.66 18.69 0.30
CA GLU A 48 14.52 18.47 1.17
C GLU A 48 14.87 17.53 2.35
N ARG A 49 15.85 16.62 2.17
CA ARG A 49 16.43 15.79 3.23
C ARG A 49 17.17 16.59 4.31
N LEU A 50 17.56 17.82 4.03
CA LEU A 50 18.17 18.77 4.96
C LEU A 50 17.11 19.74 5.57
N GLY A 51 15.84 19.48 5.32
CA GLY A 51 14.75 20.37 5.74
C GLY A 51 14.61 21.64 4.93
N GLU A 52 15.26 21.71 3.74
CA GLU A 52 15.21 22.85 2.85
C GLU A 52 14.22 22.59 1.71
N THR A 53 13.33 23.53 1.43
CA THR A 53 12.36 23.44 0.34
C THR A 53 11.99 24.81 -0.19
N ASN A 54 11.73 24.88 -1.49
CA ASN A 54 11.19 26.07 -2.15
C ASN A 54 9.65 26.08 -2.18
N GLN A 55 9.01 25.01 -1.69
CA GLN A 55 7.56 24.92 -1.67
C GLN A 55 6.97 25.89 -0.66
N VAL A 56 5.85 26.50 -1.01
CA VAL A 56 5.13 27.44 -0.15
C VAL A 56 4.10 26.68 0.68
N ARG A 57 4.06 26.93 1.99
CA ARG A 57 3.00 26.42 2.85
C ARG A 57 1.67 27.02 2.42
N PRO A 58 0.64 26.21 2.14
CA PRO A 58 -0.70 26.73 1.86
C PRO A 58 -1.28 27.44 3.09
N THR A 59 -2.20 28.36 2.86
CA THR A 59 -3.00 29.00 3.92
C THR A 59 -3.99 28.01 4.52
N GLY A 60 -4.39 28.25 5.78
CA GLY A 60 -5.35 27.40 6.48
C GLY A 60 -4.73 26.20 7.18
N GLU A 61 -5.58 25.24 7.52
CA GLU A 61 -5.17 24.03 8.25
C GLU A 61 -4.37 23.08 7.36
N LEU A 62 -3.37 22.46 7.95
CA LEU A 62 -2.47 21.53 7.30
C LEU A 62 -2.33 20.25 8.10
N ILE A 63 -2.68 19.12 7.50
CA ILE A 63 -2.38 17.78 8.01
C ILE A 63 -1.09 17.29 7.35
N TRP A 64 -0.11 16.92 8.16
CA TRP A 64 1.09 16.25 7.67
C TRP A 64 0.93 14.73 7.80
N LEU A 65 1.06 14.01 6.67
CA LEU A 65 1.06 12.55 6.61
C LEU A 65 2.46 12.05 6.23
N HIS A 66 2.92 11.03 6.93
CA HIS A 66 4.19 10.38 6.61
C HIS A 66 3.98 8.89 6.30
N ALA A 67 4.51 8.47 5.14
CA ALA A 67 4.61 7.07 4.71
C ALA A 67 5.88 6.87 3.88
N VAL A 68 6.46 5.69 3.86
CA VAL A 68 7.76 5.46 3.18
C VAL A 68 7.60 4.80 1.84
N GLY A 69 6.94 3.66 1.81
CA GLY A 69 6.81 2.82 0.62
C GLY A 69 5.69 3.27 -0.30
N LEU A 70 5.77 2.83 -1.56
CA LEU A 70 4.80 3.15 -2.58
C LEU A 70 3.37 2.72 -2.19
N GLY A 71 3.20 1.48 -1.73
CA GLY A 71 1.88 0.95 -1.33
C GLY A 71 1.27 1.71 -0.15
N GLU A 72 2.11 2.18 0.77
CA GLU A 72 1.71 2.98 1.92
C GLU A 72 1.20 4.35 1.50
N VAL A 73 1.97 5.05 0.66
CA VAL A 73 1.60 6.37 0.14
C VAL A 73 0.30 6.30 -0.69
N MET A 74 0.13 5.23 -1.47
CA MET A 74 -1.10 5.03 -2.24
C MET A 74 -2.32 4.71 -1.35
N ALA A 75 -2.14 3.99 -0.24
CA ALA A 75 -3.21 3.74 0.73
C ALA A 75 -3.69 5.04 1.42
N LEU A 76 -2.78 6.00 1.67
CA LEU A 76 -3.14 7.30 2.23
C LEU A 76 -4.08 8.13 1.34
N ARG A 77 -4.07 7.92 0.02
CA ARG A 77 -4.96 8.66 -0.90
C ARG A 77 -6.44 8.46 -0.56
N GLY A 78 -6.83 7.22 -0.23
CA GLY A 78 -8.22 6.94 0.16
C GLY A 78 -8.64 7.70 1.42
N LEU A 79 -7.75 7.78 2.40
CA LEU A 79 -7.98 8.56 3.61
C LEU A 79 -8.07 10.06 3.30
N ILE A 80 -7.16 10.59 2.48
CA ILE A 80 -7.17 12.01 2.06
C ILE A 80 -8.48 12.34 1.35
N ASP A 81 -8.90 11.52 0.39
CA ASP A 81 -10.15 11.73 -0.36
C ASP A 81 -11.38 11.71 0.57
N ILE A 82 -11.40 10.83 1.58
CA ILE A 82 -12.47 10.77 2.58
C ILE A 82 -12.46 12.02 3.49
N ILE A 83 -11.29 12.47 3.93
CA ILE A 83 -11.17 13.70 4.74
C ILE A 83 -11.65 14.92 3.93
N LEU A 84 -11.27 15.02 2.64
CA LEU A 84 -11.70 16.11 1.77
C LEU A 84 -13.21 16.13 1.51
N GLN A 85 -13.90 14.98 1.55
CA GLN A 85 -15.36 14.94 1.48
C GLN A 85 -16.02 15.62 2.69
N ASN A 86 -15.41 15.51 3.88
CA ASN A 86 -15.94 16.07 5.12
C ASN A 86 -15.42 17.49 5.39
N LYS A 87 -14.21 17.83 4.92
CA LYS A 87 -13.55 19.13 5.12
C LYS A 87 -12.78 19.53 3.85
N PRO A 88 -13.49 20.14 2.84
CA PRO A 88 -12.93 20.38 1.50
C PRO A 88 -11.74 21.35 1.44
N ASP A 89 -11.63 22.25 2.43
CA ASP A 89 -10.63 23.32 2.45
C ASP A 89 -9.33 22.94 3.17
N ILE A 90 -9.26 21.72 3.71
CA ILE A 90 -8.06 21.28 4.42
C ILE A 90 -6.93 20.98 3.43
N ASN A 91 -5.70 21.28 3.86
CA ASN A 91 -4.51 21.02 3.07
C ASN A 91 -3.73 19.82 3.64
N PHE A 92 -3.00 19.15 2.77
CA PHE A 92 -2.17 18.01 3.12
C PHE A 92 -0.72 18.21 2.70
N LEU A 93 0.18 17.85 3.60
CA LEU A 93 1.59 17.62 3.30
C LEU A 93 1.84 16.13 3.40
N VAL A 94 2.18 15.48 2.30
CA VAL A 94 2.58 14.07 2.31
C VAL A 94 4.09 13.99 2.18
N THR A 95 4.73 13.29 3.10
CA THR A 95 6.17 13.03 3.03
C THR A 95 6.44 11.57 2.76
N SER A 96 7.43 11.28 1.90
CA SER A 96 7.88 9.92 1.63
C SER A 96 9.38 9.73 1.74
N GLY A 97 9.82 8.46 1.86
CA GLY A 97 11.23 8.10 2.05
C GLY A 97 11.96 7.75 0.77
N THR A 98 11.28 7.36 -0.32
CA THR A 98 11.91 6.82 -1.53
C THR A 98 11.63 7.67 -2.77
N LEU A 99 12.55 7.64 -3.74
CA LEU A 99 12.38 8.32 -5.03
C LEU A 99 11.16 7.79 -5.78
N GLN A 100 11.04 6.47 -5.86
CA GLN A 100 9.96 5.79 -6.56
C GLN A 100 8.56 6.14 -5.99
N SER A 101 8.43 6.24 -4.65
CA SER A 101 7.18 6.66 -4.00
C SER A 101 6.83 8.10 -4.34
N ALA A 102 7.83 8.99 -4.38
CA ALA A 102 7.64 10.40 -4.71
C ALA A 102 7.20 10.59 -6.17
N GLU A 103 7.83 9.90 -7.11
CA GLU A 103 7.52 9.99 -8.54
C GLU A 103 6.09 9.54 -8.83
N LEU A 104 5.70 8.37 -8.32
CA LEU A 104 4.36 7.84 -8.58
C LEU A 104 3.26 8.67 -7.88
N PHE A 105 3.52 9.13 -6.66
CA PHE A 105 2.57 9.98 -5.95
C PHE A 105 2.39 11.33 -6.65
N SER A 106 3.48 11.92 -7.17
CA SER A 106 3.43 13.20 -7.90
C SER A 106 2.60 13.15 -9.18
N GLN A 107 2.54 11.98 -9.84
CA GLN A 107 1.71 11.79 -11.04
C GLN A 107 0.22 11.82 -10.75
N ASN A 108 -0.18 11.58 -9.51
CA ASN A 108 -1.57 11.43 -9.09
C ASN A 108 -1.81 12.08 -7.71
N LEU A 109 -1.34 13.31 -7.51
CA LEU A 109 -1.57 14.04 -6.26
C LEU A 109 -3.07 14.24 -5.99
N PRO A 110 -3.56 13.95 -4.78
CA PRO A 110 -4.89 14.36 -4.35
C PRO A 110 -5.03 15.90 -4.38
N LYS A 111 -6.28 16.38 -4.41
CA LYS A 111 -6.56 17.82 -4.29
C LYS A 111 -5.95 18.35 -2.98
N ASN A 112 -5.52 19.61 -2.95
CA ASN A 112 -4.95 20.30 -1.80
C ASN A 112 -3.73 19.59 -1.15
N THR A 113 -2.98 18.80 -1.92
CA THR A 113 -1.87 18.00 -1.41
C THR A 113 -0.55 18.45 -1.98
N THR A 114 0.44 18.64 -1.11
CA THR A 114 1.83 18.90 -1.43
C THR A 114 2.67 17.70 -1.03
N HIS A 115 3.65 17.31 -1.86
CA HIS A 115 4.58 16.24 -1.55
C HIS A 115 5.99 16.77 -1.30
N GLN A 116 6.64 16.29 -0.21
CA GLN A 116 8.05 16.54 0.09
C GLN A 116 8.75 15.26 0.55
N PHE A 117 10.07 15.15 0.29
CA PHE A 117 10.86 14.13 0.95
C PHE A 117 11.01 14.45 2.43
N ILE A 118 10.84 13.43 3.30
CA ILE A 118 11.05 13.62 4.73
C ILE A 118 12.52 14.00 4.99
N PRO A 119 12.79 15.03 5.81
CA PRO A 119 14.15 15.31 6.23
C PRO A 119 14.76 14.18 7.06
N LEU A 120 16.08 14.07 7.07
CA LEU A 120 16.78 13.22 8.01
C LEU A 120 16.42 13.61 9.44
N ASP A 121 16.33 12.64 10.35
CA ASP A 121 15.90 12.83 11.73
C ASP A 121 17.00 13.49 12.58
N VAL A 122 17.44 14.68 12.15
CA VAL A 122 18.44 15.54 12.76
C VAL A 122 17.75 16.82 13.25
N HIS A 123 18.06 17.26 14.47
CA HIS A 123 17.36 18.38 15.12
C HIS A 123 17.27 19.65 14.25
N LYS A 124 18.36 20.08 13.62
CA LYS A 124 18.38 21.24 12.72
C LYS A 124 17.42 21.09 11.55
N PHE A 125 17.41 19.91 10.91
CA PHE A 125 16.61 19.68 9.72
C PHE A 125 15.11 19.54 10.05
N ARG A 126 14.79 18.87 11.20
CA ARG A 126 13.42 18.82 11.72
C ARG A 126 12.89 20.20 12.07
N ARG A 127 13.69 21.02 12.75
CA ARG A 127 13.31 22.39 13.10
C ARG A 127 13.01 23.22 11.87
N ASN A 128 13.85 23.17 10.85
CA ASN A 128 13.61 23.86 9.58
C ASN A 128 12.30 23.42 8.94
N PHE A 129 12.06 22.12 8.87
CA PHE A 129 10.84 21.54 8.33
C PHE A 129 9.60 21.95 9.12
N LEU A 130 9.60 21.78 10.44
CA LEU A 130 8.45 22.08 11.29
C LEU A 130 8.16 23.58 11.37
N SER A 131 9.18 24.44 11.38
CA SER A 131 8.99 25.90 11.34
C SER A 131 8.42 26.39 10.02
N ARG A 132 8.74 25.71 8.91
CA ARG A 132 8.21 26.01 7.57
C ARG A 132 6.77 25.58 7.42
N TRP A 133 6.48 24.32 7.75
CA TRP A 133 5.18 23.72 7.46
C TRP A 133 4.14 23.95 8.55
N LYS A 134 4.54 24.05 9.82
CA LYS A 134 3.64 24.28 10.98
C LYS A 134 2.34 23.46 10.87
N PRO A 135 2.42 22.11 10.80
CA PRO A 135 1.23 21.30 10.67
C PRO A 135 0.32 21.40 11.90
N ASN A 136 -0.99 21.32 11.68
CA ASN A 136 -1.99 21.32 12.74
C ASN A 136 -2.18 19.91 13.35
N LEU A 137 -1.89 18.87 12.56
CA LEU A 137 -1.97 17.47 12.95
C LEU A 137 -0.91 16.67 12.19
N VAL A 138 -0.36 15.63 12.82
CA VAL A 138 0.57 14.70 12.17
C VAL A 138 -0.01 13.29 12.16
N ILE A 139 0.03 12.64 11.00
CA ILE A 139 -0.39 11.26 10.79
C ILE A 139 0.82 10.43 10.37
N TRP A 140 1.20 9.48 11.22
CA TRP A 140 2.23 8.47 10.93
C TRP A 140 1.58 7.21 10.40
N SER A 141 2.15 6.60 9.35
CA SER A 141 1.61 5.39 8.74
C SER A 141 2.55 4.20 8.88
N GLU A 142 1.96 3.03 9.10
CA GLU A 142 2.60 1.70 9.18
C GLU A 142 3.70 1.59 10.24
N GLN A 143 4.97 1.32 9.85
CA GLN A 143 6.07 1.07 10.79
C GLN A 143 7.01 2.27 10.97
N GLU A 144 6.88 3.28 10.14
CA GLU A 144 7.82 4.38 10.01
C GLU A 144 7.48 5.53 10.96
N ILE A 145 8.01 5.42 12.16
CA ILE A 145 7.92 6.45 13.20
C ILE A 145 9.32 6.97 13.47
N TRP A 146 9.49 8.27 13.29
CA TRP A 146 10.76 8.95 13.48
C TRP A 146 10.81 9.61 14.87
N PRO A 147 11.57 9.07 15.84
CA PRO A 147 11.51 9.48 17.24
C PRO A 147 11.77 10.96 17.50
N GLY A 148 12.70 11.57 16.74
CA GLY A 148 12.99 12.99 16.88
C GLY A 148 11.84 13.87 16.44
N PHE A 149 11.20 13.55 15.30
CA PHE A 149 10.00 14.26 14.86
C PHE A 149 8.84 14.10 15.84
N VAL A 150 8.61 12.88 16.37
CA VAL A 150 7.55 12.66 17.36
C VAL A 150 7.74 13.53 18.58
N LYS A 151 8.98 13.63 19.11
CA LYS A 151 9.29 14.47 20.29
C LYS A 151 9.18 15.97 19.98
N ASP A 152 9.64 16.41 18.81
CA ASP A 152 9.56 17.81 18.42
C ASP A 152 8.11 18.24 18.18
N CYS A 153 7.26 17.42 17.55
CA CYS A 153 5.83 17.66 17.41
C CYS A 153 5.13 17.73 18.78
N ALA A 154 5.45 16.82 19.70
CA ALA A 154 4.90 16.83 21.05
C ALA A 154 5.28 18.12 21.82
N ARG A 155 6.55 18.58 21.72
CA ARG A 155 7.02 19.84 22.31
C ARG A 155 6.28 21.06 21.75
N LEU A 156 5.96 21.01 20.45
CA LEU A 156 5.17 22.05 19.77
C LEU A 156 3.66 21.89 20.00
N LYS A 157 3.23 20.93 20.82
CA LYS A 157 1.83 20.61 21.13
C LYS A 157 1.00 20.23 19.89
N ILE A 158 1.65 19.75 18.82
CA ILE A 158 0.98 19.28 17.62
C ILE A 158 0.43 17.88 17.90
N PRO A 159 -0.90 17.65 17.78
CA PRO A 159 -1.48 16.33 17.95
C PRO A 159 -0.94 15.35 16.92
N GLN A 160 -0.76 14.10 17.35
CA GLN A 160 -0.19 13.04 16.52
C GLN A 160 -1.06 11.78 16.61
N VAL A 161 -1.26 11.13 15.46
CA VAL A 161 -1.92 9.83 15.36
C VAL A 161 -1.04 8.85 14.61
N TRP A 162 -1.14 7.58 14.96
CA TRP A 162 -0.46 6.50 14.26
C TRP A 162 -1.51 5.59 13.66
N ILE A 163 -1.61 5.56 12.33
CA ILE A 163 -2.64 4.82 11.60
C ILE A 163 -2.03 3.70 10.77
N ASN A 164 -2.89 2.74 10.39
CA ASN A 164 -2.45 1.59 9.60
C ASN A 164 -1.24 0.90 10.25
N ALA A 165 -1.15 0.98 11.58
CA ALA A 165 0.00 0.52 12.34
C ALA A 165 0.25 -0.97 12.10
N ARG A 166 1.53 -1.35 11.94
CA ARG A 166 1.96 -2.74 11.75
C ARG A 166 3.12 -3.07 12.66
N MET A 167 2.96 -4.11 13.49
CA MET A 167 4.00 -4.59 14.40
C MET A 167 3.97 -6.11 14.50
N ALA A 168 4.68 -6.79 13.60
CA ALA A 168 4.89 -8.23 13.68
C ALA A 168 5.73 -8.61 14.91
N ASP A 169 5.69 -9.88 15.32
CA ASP A 169 6.44 -10.38 16.49
C ASP A 169 7.94 -10.11 16.40
N LYS A 170 8.54 -10.20 15.23
CA LYS A 170 9.96 -9.85 15.02
C LYS A 170 10.24 -8.40 15.40
N ALA A 171 9.39 -7.48 14.96
CA ALA A 171 9.51 -6.06 15.27
C ALA A 171 9.25 -5.77 16.76
N TYR A 172 8.27 -6.44 17.39
CA TYR A 172 8.07 -6.37 18.84
C TYR A 172 9.28 -6.91 19.60
N ASN A 173 9.80 -8.07 19.23
CA ASN A 173 10.94 -8.69 19.90
C ASN A 173 12.20 -7.84 19.86
N SER A 174 12.46 -7.12 18.77
CA SER A 174 13.56 -6.15 18.70
C SER A 174 13.32 -4.92 19.59
N ARG A 175 12.08 -4.45 19.71
CA ARG A 175 11.72 -3.25 20.48
C ARG A 175 11.52 -3.49 21.97
N LYS A 176 11.20 -4.71 22.40
CA LYS A 176 10.94 -5.01 23.83
C LYS A 176 12.14 -4.73 24.74
N TRP A 177 13.37 -4.87 24.21
CA TRP A 177 14.61 -4.54 24.94
C TRP A 177 14.80 -3.03 25.15
N LEU A 178 14.17 -2.21 24.29
CA LEU A 178 14.14 -0.77 24.29
C LEU A 178 12.79 -0.22 24.81
N LYS A 179 12.05 -1.04 25.57
CA LYS A 179 10.69 -0.70 26.01
C LYS A 179 10.56 0.68 26.61
N PRO A 180 11.43 1.15 27.55
CA PRO A 180 11.29 2.49 28.13
C PRO A 180 11.39 3.60 27.07
N PHE A 181 12.22 3.42 26.05
CA PHE A 181 12.36 4.37 24.94
C PHE A 181 11.10 4.41 24.07
N PHE A 182 10.56 3.23 23.70
CA PHE A 182 9.34 3.16 22.88
C PHE A 182 8.09 3.58 23.65
N GLU A 183 8.00 3.31 24.97
CA GLU A 183 6.94 3.84 25.84
C GLU A 183 6.90 5.38 25.80
N ASP A 184 8.07 6.03 25.86
CA ASP A 184 8.20 7.48 25.80
C ASP A 184 7.78 8.05 24.42
N ILE A 185 8.12 7.36 23.35
CA ILE A 185 7.72 7.75 21.99
C ILE A 185 6.21 7.54 21.78
N TYR A 186 5.70 6.35 22.09
CA TYR A 186 4.30 5.99 21.80
C TYR A 186 3.30 6.72 22.72
N ALA A 187 3.73 7.22 23.86
CA ALA A 187 2.91 8.06 24.74
C ALA A 187 2.44 9.37 24.08
N ASN A 188 3.11 9.81 23.01
CA ASN A 188 2.79 11.05 22.31
C ASN A 188 1.63 10.93 21.31
N PHE A 189 1.20 9.70 20.97
CA PHE A 189 0.07 9.50 20.07
C PHE A 189 -1.26 9.65 20.81
N LYS A 190 -2.18 10.40 20.23
CA LYS A 190 -3.56 10.55 20.70
C LYS A 190 -4.40 9.33 20.35
N LEU A 191 -4.11 8.70 19.20
CA LEU A 191 -4.77 7.52 18.67
C LEU A 191 -3.73 6.64 17.98
N ILE A 192 -3.86 5.32 18.16
CA ILE A 192 -3.07 4.29 17.47
C ILE A 192 -4.07 3.31 16.85
N SER A 193 -4.18 3.33 15.53
CA SER A 193 -5.06 2.47 14.74
C SER A 193 -4.23 1.35 14.10
N ALA A 194 -4.39 0.13 14.62
CA ALA A 194 -3.68 -1.06 14.16
C ALA A 194 -4.39 -1.74 12.98
N GLN A 195 -3.63 -2.39 12.10
CA GLN A 195 -4.18 -3.17 11.00
C GLN A 195 -4.88 -4.46 11.47
N ASP A 196 -4.42 -5.03 12.58
CA ASP A 196 -4.86 -6.32 13.09
C ASP A 196 -4.69 -6.43 14.61
N GLU A 197 -5.37 -7.42 15.22
CA GLU A 197 -5.35 -7.69 16.66
C GLU A 197 -3.93 -8.00 17.18
N LYS A 198 -3.13 -8.73 16.41
CA LYS A 198 -1.76 -9.09 16.80
C LYS A 198 -0.88 -7.85 16.92
N THR A 199 -0.99 -6.93 15.98
CA THR A 199 -0.34 -5.62 16.02
C THR A 199 -0.78 -4.82 17.23
N ALA A 200 -2.08 -4.72 17.48
CA ALA A 200 -2.62 -4.00 18.63
C ALA A 200 -2.10 -4.57 19.97
N GLN A 201 -2.06 -5.90 20.10
CA GLN A 201 -1.49 -6.58 21.28
C GLN A 201 0.00 -6.27 21.44
N ASN A 202 0.79 -6.34 20.38
CA ASN A 202 2.23 -6.08 20.42
C ASN A 202 2.54 -4.62 20.78
N ILE A 203 1.79 -3.66 20.22
CA ILE A 203 1.90 -2.24 20.59
C ILE A 203 1.50 -2.04 22.05
N SER A 204 0.39 -2.65 22.51
CA SER A 204 -0.11 -2.53 23.88
C SER A 204 0.86 -3.04 24.95
N LYS A 205 1.79 -3.94 24.58
CA LYS A 205 2.89 -4.39 25.46
C LYS A 205 4.02 -3.35 25.60
N LEU A 206 4.12 -2.41 24.63
CA LEU A 206 5.14 -1.36 24.57
C LEU A 206 4.66 0.01 25.03
N ILE A 207 3.43 0.12 25.55
CA ILE A 207 2.88 1.39 26.05
C ILE A 207 2.45 1.24 27.53
N LYS A 208 2.30 2.39 28.21
CA LYS A 208 1.84 2.42 29.60
C LYS A 208 0.39 1.93 29.72
N PRO A 209 0.02 1.24 30.80
CA PRO A 209 -1.31 0.63 30.93
C PRO A 209 -2.48 1.60 30.71
N HIS A 210 -2.42 2.82 31.24
CA HIS A 210 -3.48 3.83 31.11
C HIS A 210 -3.64 4.39 29.68
N LEU A 211 -2.64 4.18 28.81
CA LEU A 211 -2.68 4.61 27.41
C LEU A 211 -3.20 3.53 26.47
N LYS A 212 -3.38 2.28 26.93
CA LYS A 212 -3.84 1.17 26.07
C LYS A 212 -5.17 1.44 25.40
N LYS A 213 -6.04 2.26 26.03
CA LYS A 213 -7.33 2.70 25.44
C LYS A 213 -7.18 3.54 24.16
N ARG A 214 -5.96 4.01 23.85
CA ARG A 214 -5.66 4.73 22.59
C ARG A 214 -5.36 3.78 21.44
N VAL A 215 -5.16 2.49 21.71
CA VAL A 215 -4.90 1.46 20.70
C VAL A 215 -6.21 0.78 20.35
N ARG A 216 -6.53 0.77 19.07
CA ARG A 216 -7.69 0.05 18.54
C ARG A 216 -7.36 -0.62 17.21
N VAL A 217 -8.23 -1.49 16.73
CA VAL A 217 -8.08 -2.17 15.45
C VAL A 217 -9.11 -1.62 14.47
N ASP A 218 -8.65 -0.89 13.46
CA ASP A 218 -9.51 -0.37 12.39
C ASP A 218 -9.28 -1.09 11.06
N GLY A 219 -8.24 -1.94 10.99
CA GLY A 219 -7.89 -2.67 9.78
C GLY A 219 -6.95 -1.92 8.84
N SER A 220 -6.77 -2.49 7.66
CA SER A 220 -5.93 -1.92 6.59
C SER A 220 -6.62 -0.75 5.89
N LEU A 221 -5.86 0.27 5.49
CA LEU A 221 -6.36 1.38 4.65
C LEU A 221 -6.50 0.99 3.17
N LYS A 222 -5.87 -0.09 2.73
CA LYS A 222 -5.81 -0.51 1.31
C LYS A 222 -7.18 -0.68 0.66
N PRO A 223 -8.22 -1.23 1.32
CA PRO A 223 -9.57 -1.34 0.76
C PRO A 223 -10.20 0.00 0.38
N ALA A 224 -9.84 1.08 1.09
CA ALA A 224 -10.35 2.43 0.82
C ALA A 224 -9.52 3.21 -0.21
N ALA A 225 -8.44 2.61 -0.75
CA ALA A 225 -7.68 3.25 -1.83
C ALA A 225 -8.62 3.58 -3.01
N PRO A 226 -8.45 4.74 -3.67
CA PRO A 226 -9.28 5.08 -4.82
C PRO A 226 -9.15 4.02 -5.90
N ARG A 227 -10.26 3.73 -6.58
CA ARG A 227 -10.22 2.85 -7.75
C ARG A 227 -9.20 3.36 -8.75
N LEU A 228 -8.46 2.45 -9.32
CA LEU A 228 -7.53 2.75 -10.41
C LEU A 228 -8.30 3.41 -11.56
N LYS A 229 -7.83 4.57 -12.01
CA LYS A 229 -8.39 5.28 -13.16
C LYS A 229 -7.38 5.22 -14.29
N SER A 230 -7.82 4.78 -15.47
CA SER A 230 -7.01 4.93 -16.68
C SER A 230 -7.12 6.36 -17.20
N LYS A 231 -5.97 6.96 -17.56
CA LYS A 231 -5.94 8.20 -18.35
C LYS A 231 -6.17 7.93 -19.84
N GLN A 232 -6.02 6.67 -20.26
CA GLN A 232 -6.26 6.22 -21.61
C GLN A 232 -7.71 5.76 -21.73
N SER A 233 -8.36 6.16 -22.81
CA SER A 233 -9.65 5.57 -23.20
C SER A 233 -9.45 4.09 -23.50
N ILE A 234 -10.45 3.29 -23.17
CA ILE A 234 -10.44 1.86 -23.52
C ILE A 234 -10.48 1.78 -25.03
N PRO A 235 -9.48 1.13 -25.66
CA PRO A 235 -9.50 0.97 -27.11
C PRO A 235 -10.80 0.25 -27.55
N PRO A 236 -11.50 0.74 -28.61
CA PRO A 236 -12.74 0.10 -29.11
C PRO A 236 -12.55 -1.40 -29.39
N GLN A 237 -11.35 -1.79 -29.78
CA GLN A 237 -10.98 -3.19 -30.03
C GLN A 237 -11.05 -4.05 -28.76
N ILE A 238 -10.74 -3.49 -27.59
CA ILE A 238 -10.88 -4.22 -26.30
C ILE A 238 -12.36 -4.47 -26.02
N ILE A 239 -13.21 -3.46 -26.22
CA ILE A 239 -14.66 -3.58 -26.01
C ILE A 239 -15.21 -4.71 -26.90
N SER A 240 -14.90 -4.70 -28.19
CA SER A 240 -15.40 -5.72 -29.14
C SER A 240 -14.92 -7.14 -28.83
N VAL A 241 -13.73 -7.29 -28.23
CA VAL A 241 -13.18 -8.60 -27.84
C VAL A 241 -13.83 -9.12 -26.57
N THR A 242 -14.22 -8.24 -25.67
CA THR A 242 -14.75 -8.60 -24.33
C THR A 242 -16.25 -8.80 -24.32
N GLU A 243 -16.97 -8.27 -25.33
CA GLU A 243 -18.41 -8.33 -25.39
C GLU A 243 -18.95 -9.77 -25.42
N GLY A 244 -19.83 -10.08 -24.47
CA GLY A 244 -20.48 -11.39 -24.33
C GLY A 244 -19.58 -12.55 -23.88
N LYS A 245 -18.31 -12.27 -23.46
CA LYS A 245 -17.37 -13.29 -23.02
C LYS A 245 -17.00 -13.16 -21.54
N LYS A 246 -16.79 -14.31 -20.88
CA LYS A 246 -16.18 -14.34 -19.54
C LYS A 246 -14.70 -13.98 -19.64
N ILE A 247 -14.22 -13.09 -18.77
CA ILE A 247 -12.82 -12.67 -18.71
C ILE A 247 -12.23 -13.18 -17.40
N LEU A 248 -11.16 -13.94 -17.52
CA LEU A 248 -10.26 -14.33 -16.46
C LEU A 248 -9.03 -13.43 -16.52
N THR A 249 -8.69 -12.74 -15.44
CA THR A 249 -7.50 -11.88 -15.40
C THR A 249 -6.50 -12.42 -14.38
N LEU A 250 -5.27 -12.66 -14.81
CA LEU A 250 -4.13 -12.91 -13.94
C LEU A 250 -3.45 -11.57 -13.63
N VAL A 251 -3.60 -11.08 -12.39
CA VAL A 251 -3.23 -9.72 -12.00
C VAL A 251 -1.86 -9.69 -11.34
N SER A 252 -0.93 -8.86 -11.85
CA SER A 252 0.43 -8.71 -11.34
C SER A 252 1.21 -10.03 -11.31
N SER A 253 1.24 -10.74 -12.45
CA SER A 253 1.78 -12.08 -12.54
C SER A 253 3.30 -12.17 -12.45
N HIS A 254 3.77 -13.31 -11.97
CA HIS A 254 5.14 -13.81 -12.03
C HIS A 254 5.18 -15.16 -12.75
N GLN A 255 6.37 -15.69 -12.97
CA GLN A 255 6.58 -16.85 -13.83
C GLN A 255 5.79 -18.09 -13.40
N GLU A 256 5.72 -18.38 -12.12
CA GLU A 256 5.03 -19.55 -11.59
C GLU A 256 3.50 -19.41 -11.71
N ASP A 257 3.00 -18.19 -11.47
CA ASP A 257 1.57 -17.87 -11.63
C ASP A 257 1.15 -18.05 -13.11
N GLU A 258 1.98 -17.55 -14.03
CA GLU A 258 1.77 -17.67 -15.48
C GLU A 258 1.71 -19.12 -15.90
N LYS A 259 2.69 -19.94 -15.50
CA LYS A 259 2.72 -21.39 -15.77
C LYS A 259 1.48 -22.09 -15.23
N PHE A 260 1.08 -21.76 -13.98
CA PHE A 260 -0.07 -22.37 -13.34
C PHE A 260 -1.37 -22.09 -14.13
N VAL A 261 -1.63 -20.82 -14.45
CA VAL A 261 -2.87 -20.42 -15.13
C VAL A 261 -2.90 -20.85 -16.61
N ILE A 262 -1.80 -20.70 -17.34
CA ILE A 262 -1.71 -21.09 -18.77
C ILE A 262 -1.96 -22.60 -18.94
N HIS A 263 -1.32 -23.45 -18.12
CA HIS A 263 -1.54 -24.91 -18.21
C HIS A 263 -2.94 -25.33 -17.76
N SER A 264 -3.56 -24.61 -16.84
CA SER A 264 -4.96 -24.84 -16.46
C SER A 264 -5.89 -24.47 -17.63
N LEU A 265 -5.65 -23.33 -18.27
CA LEU A 265 -6.46 -22.88 -19.42
C LEU A 265 -6.36 -23.85 -20.61
N GLN A 266 -5.19 -24.44 -20.83
CA GLN A 266 -4.97 -25.45 -21.89
C GLN A 266 -5.90 -26.65 -21.75
N LYS A 267 -6.23 -27.07 -20.52
CA LYS A 267 -7.14 -28.19 -20.22
C LYS A 267 -8.62 -27.88 -20.53
N ILE A 268 -8.98 -26.60 -20.70
CA ILE A 268 -10.36 -26.18 -20.95
C ILE A 268 -10.66 -26.20 -22.43
N SER A 269 -11.77 -26.86 -22.82
CA SER A 269 -12.22 -26.90 -24.22
C SER A 269 -12.48 -25.46 -24.74
N LYS A 270 -12.22 -25.23 -26.03
CA LYS A 270 -12.37 -23.91 -26.68
C LYS A 270 -13.74 -23.28 -26.45
N LYS A 271 -14.81 -24.09 -26.37
CA LYS A 271 -16.18 -23.61 -26.16
C LYS A 271 -16.40 -22.98 -24.78
N LEU A 272 -15.76 -23.55 -23.75
CA LEU A 272 -15.90 -23.12 -22.35
C LEU A 272 -14.77 -22.20 -21.89
N ARG A 273 -13.73 -22.02 -22.74
CA ARG A 273 -12.55 -21.25 -22.38
C ARG A 273 -12.87 -19.76 -22.31
N PRO A 274 -12.59 -19.11 -21.16
CA PRO A 274 -12.70 -17.65 -21.05
C PRO A 274 -11.56 -16.98 -21.83
N ILE A 275 -11.70 -15.70 -22.08
CA ILE A 275 -10.54 -14.86 -22.45
C ILE A 275 -9.63 -14.75 -21.23
N LEU A 276 -8.36 -15.13 -21.37
CA LEU A 276 -7.35 -14.87 -20.35
C LEU A 276 -6.65 -13.53 -20.65
N VAL A 277 -6.65 -12.63 -19.66
CA VAL A 277 -5.82 -11.43 -19.67
C VAL A 277 -4.70 -11.61 -18.65
N ILE A 278 -3.45 -11.51 -19.08
CA ILE A 278 -2.29 -11.54 -18.21
C ILE A 278 -1.74 -10.13 -18.05
N ILE A 279 -1.72 -9.63 -16.83
CA ILE A 279 -1.12 -8.34 -16.47
C ILE A 279 0.17 -8.64 -15.71
N PRO A 280 1.33 -8.67 -16.37
CA PRO A 280 2.58 -9.03 -15.72
C PRO A 280 3.04 -7.93 -14.75
N ARG A 281 3.65 -8.31 -13.64
CA ARG A 281 4.30 -7.38 -12.71
C ARG A 281 5.47 -6.66 -13.37
N HIS A 282 6.17 -7.37 -14.25
CA HIS A 282 7.32 -6.93 -15.03
C HIS A 282 6.94 -6.96 -16.52
N ILE A 283 6.71 -5.79 -17.09
CA ILE A 283 6.17 -5.63 -18.46
C ILE A 283 7.10 -6.19 -19.54
N GLU A 284 8.42 -6.24 -19.27
CA GLU A 284 9.46 -6.82 -20.13
C GLU A 284 9.33 -8.32 -20.32
N ARG A 285 8.52 -9.01 -19.51
CA ARG A 285 8.27 -10.45 -19.64
C ARG A 285 7.28 -10.84 -20.74
N ALA A 286 6.67 -9.85 -21.41
CA ALA A 286 5.59 -10.10 -22.37
C ALA A 286 5.93 -11.15 -23.43
N GLU A 287 7.13 -11.09 -24.01
CA GLU A 287 7.59 -12.06 -25.00
C GLU A 287 7.72 -13.47 -24.42
N THR A 288 8.32 -13.59 -23.24
CA THR A 288 8.46 -14.89 -22.56
C THR A 288 7.09 -15.52 -22.26
N ILE A 289 6.09 -14.70 -21.88
CA ILE A 289 4.72 -15.17 -21.63
C ILE A 289 4.06 -15.60 -22.95
N ARG A 290 4.26 -14.86 -24.04
CA ARG A 290 3.77 -15.23 -25.35
C ARG A 290 4.29 -16.60 -25.78
N ASP A 291 5.59 -16.85 -25.61
CA ASP A 291 6.21 -18.12 -25.96
C ASP A 291 5.64 -19.29 -25.13
N GLN A 292 5.35 -19.06 -23.84
CA GLN A 292 4.69 -20.05 -23.00
C GLN A 292 3.27 -20.36 -23.50
N CYS A 293 2.50 -19.35 -23.91
CA CYS A 293 1.16 -19.54 -24.46
C CYS A 293 1.20 -20.34 -25.78
N ILE A 294 2.12 -20.00 -26.67
CA ILE A 294 2.27 -20.72 -27.98
C ILE A 294 2.64 -22.16 -27.72
N LYS A 295 3.59 -22.45 -26.81
CA LYS A 295 3.96 -23.82 -26.42
C LYS A 295 2.78 -24.62 -25.84
N ALA A 296 1.86 -23.94 -25.18
CA ALA A 296 0.62 -24.50 -24.65
C ALA A 296 -0.50 -24.62 -25.70
N GLY A 297 -0.25 -24.30 -26.99
CA GLY A 297 -1.24 -24.34 -28.04
C GLY A 297 -2.33 -23.28 -27.97
N LEU A 298 -2.07 -22.16 -27.26
CA LEU A 298 -2.99 -21.06 -27.11
C LEU A 298 -2.63 -19.91 -28.06
N LYS A 299 -3.65 -19.32 -28.70
CA LYS A 299 -3.47 -18.09 -29.47
C LYS A 299 -3.26 -16.92 -28.52
N CYS A 300 -2.15 -16.20 -28.70
CA CYS A 300 -1.75 -15.13 -27.78
C CYS A 300 -1.44 -13.83 -28.54
N THR A 301 -1.81 -12.70 -27.95
CA THR A 301 -1.52 -11.35 -28.47
C THR A 301 -0.94 -10.46 -27.34
N ILE A 302 0.17 -9.78 -27.64
CA ILE A 302 0.70 -8.72 -26.79
C ILE A 302 0.00 -7.41 -27.19
N LEU A 303 -0.54 -6.69 -26.20
CA LEU A 303 -1.39 -5.53 -26.48
C LEU A 303 -0.64 -4.30 -27.03
N SER A 304 0.66 -4.16 -26.74
CA SER A 304 1.48 -3.13 -27.40
C SER A 304 1.65 -3.35 -28.91
N GLU A 305 1.41 -4.57 -29.40
CA GLU A 305 1.50 -4.98 -30.78
C GLU A 305 0.13 -5.22 -31.43
N PHE A 306 -0.94 -4.80 -30.74
CA PHE A 306 -2.30 -5.11 -31.15
C PHE A 306 -2.61 -4.55 -32.55
N ARG A 307 -2.94 -5.45 -33.48
CA ARG A 307 -3.47 -5.15 -34.82
C ARG A 307 -4.91 -5.65 -34.93
N GLU A 308 -5.71 -5.10 -35.84
CA GLU A 308 -7.12 -5.50 -36.01
C GLU A 308 -7.31 -7.00 -36.21
N THR A 309 -6.35 -7.70 -36.82
CA THR A 309 -6.34 -9.14 -37.03
C THR A 309 -6.22 -9.98 -35.77
N ALA A 310 -5.83 -9.38 -34.64
CA ALA A 310 -5.65 -10.07 -33.35
C ALA A 310 -6.96 -10.28 -32.57
N ARG A 311 -8.13 -10.01 -33.14
CA ARG A 311 -9.47 -10.04 -32.50
C ARG A 311 -9.90 -11.41 -31.92
N ARG A 312 -9.16 -12.51 -32.18
CA ARG A 312 -9.54 -13.88 -31.76
C ARG A 312 -8.40 -14.61 -31.04
N SER A 313 -7.86 -14.01 -29.99
CA SER A 313 -6.86 -14.66 -29.14
C SER A 313 -7.52 -15.31 -27.92
N ASP A 314 -6.94 -16.41 -27.47
CA ASP A 314 -7.29 -17.04 -26.19
C ASP A 314 -6.71 -16.25 -25.02
N VAL A 315 -5.53 -15.62 -25.27
CA VAL A 315 -4.76 -14.87 -24.25
C VAL A 315 -4.36 -13.49 -24.75
N TYR A 316 -4.56 -12.49 -23.93
CA TYR A 316 -4.07 -11.12 -24.12
C TYR A 316 -3.05 -10.77 -23.04
N ILE A 317 -1.87 -10.33 -23.43
CA ILE A 317 -0.83 -9.87 -22.50
C ILE A 317 -0.86 -8.35 -22.46
N ALA A 318 -1.27 -7.82 -21.31
CA ALA A 318 -1.40 -6.38 -21.06
C ALA A 318 -0.09 -5.83 -20.46
N ASN A 319 0.90 -5.58 -21.33
CA ASN A 319 2.26 -5.15 -20.97
C ASN A 319 2.44 -3.64 -20.93
N GLN A 320 1.39 -2.91 -20.59
CA GLN A 320 1.42 -1.44 -20.48
C GLN A 320 1.22 -0.96 -19.06
N ILE A 321 1.83 0.18 -18.70
CA ILE A 321 1.64 0.83 -17.41
C ILE A 321 0.16 1.24 -17.27
N GLY A 322 -0.47 0.88 -16.13
CA GLY A 322 -1.89 1.17 -15.90
C GLY A 322 -2.85 0.11 -16.45
N ALA A 323 -2.36 -1.00 -17.00
CA ALA A 323 -3.19 -2.11 -17.49
C ALA A 323 -4.29 -2.57 -16.52
N PRO A 324 -4.08 -2.64 -15.19
CA PRO A 324 -5.17 -2.99 -14.26
C PRO A 324 -6.37 -2.04 -14.35
N ALA A 325 -6.15 -0.74 -14.51
CA ALA A 325 -7.24 0.24 -14.64
C ALA A 325 -8.07 0.05 -15.92
N ILE A 326 -7.48 -0.54 -16.95
CA ILE A 326 -8.14 -0.80 -18.24
C ILE A 326 -8.93 -2.11 -18.18
N TRP A 327 -8.33 -3.18 -17.63
CA TRP A 327 -8.87 -4.53 -17.71
C TRP A 327 -9.75 -4.97 -16.56
N LEU A 328 -9.49 -4.48 -15.33
CA LEU A 328 -10.29 -4.87 -14.17
C LEU A 328 -11.78 -4.53 -14.29
N PRO A 329 -12.22 -3.42 -14.95
CA PRO A 329 -13.64 -3.16 -15.17
C PRO A 329 -14.39 -4.27 -15.94
N PHE A 330 -13.68 -5.07 -16.74
CA PHE A 330 -14.24 -6.18 -17.53
C PHE A 330 -14.00 -7.55 -16.91
N THR A 331 -13.22 -7.61 -15.83
CA THR A 331 -12.81 -8.86 -15.20
C THR A 331 -13.96 -9.48 -14.42
N HIS A 332 -14.30 -10.72 -14.74
CA HIS A 332 -15.28 -11.52 -14.01
C HIS A 332 -14.61 -12.34 -12.90
N LEU A 333 -13.43 -12.87 -13.20
CA LEU A 333 -12.65 -13.72 -12.31
C LEU A 333 -11.19 -13.26 -12.34
N ALA A 334 -10.62 -13.00 -11.18
CA ALA A 334 -9.24 -12.56 -11.02
C ALA A 334 -8.42 -13.61 -10.25
N VAL A 335 -7.28 -14.00 -10.81
CA VAL A 335 -6.25 -14.75 -10.09
C VAL A 335 -5.18 -13.75 -9.64
N ILE A 336 -4.87 -13.74 -8.35
CA ILE A 336 -3.86 -12.83 -7.81
C ILE A 336 -2.47 -13.41 -8.00
N GLY A 337 -1.62 -12.66 -8.70
CA GLY A 337 -0.22 -13.04 -8.94
C GLY A 337 0.63 -12.95 -7.67
N GLY A 338 1.80 -13.60 -7.71
CA GLY A 338 2.70 -13.74 -6.57
C GLY A 338 2.21 -14.71 -5.50
N THR A 339 1.04 -15.34 -5.69
CA THR A 339 0.47 -16.28 -4.72
C THR A 339 0.86 -17.74 -4.97
N TYR A 340 1.48 -18.03 -6.11
CA TYR A 340 2.04 -19.35 -6.44
C TYR A 340 3.57 -19.38 -6.38
N CYS A 341 4.21 -18.29 -5.96
CA CYS A 341 5.67 -18.16 -5.85
C CYS A 341 6.08 -17.44 -4.55
N ASP A 342 7.38 -17.37 -4.26
CA ASP A 342 7.93 -16.77 -3.02
C ASP A 342 7.85 -15.23 -2.96
N ILE A 343 7.13 -14.61 -3.89
CA ILE A 343 6.76 -13.19 -3.85
C ILE A 343 5.73 -12.91 -2.75
N ASN A 344 4.96 -13.95 -2.34
CA ASN A 344 4.01 -13.86 -1.23
C ASN A 344 2.82 -12.93 -1.45
N GLY A 345 2.32 -12.87 -2.69
CA GLY A 345 1.05 -12.27 -3.05
C GLY A 345 1.06 -10.75 -3.27
N HIS A 346 0.15 -10.34 -4.16
CA HIS A 346 -0.16 -8.94 -4.46
C HIS A 346 -1.52 -8.52 -3.87
N ASN A 347 -1.91 -7.26 -4.08
CA ASN A 347 -3.11 -6.65 -3.51
C ASN A 347 -4.42 -7.30 -4.01
N PRO A 348 -5.21 -7.97 -3.17
CA PRO A 348 -6.47 -8.60 -3.58
C PRO A 348 -7.64 -7.63 -3.72
N TRP A 349 -7.52 -6.42 -3.14
CA TRP A 349 -8.63 -5.46 -3.11
C TRP A 349 -8.87 -4.77 -4.45
N GLU A 350 -7.84 -4.64 -5.29
CA GLU A 350 -7.99 -3.99 -6.59
C GLU A 350 -9.07 -4.67 -7.46
N PRO A 351 -9.04 -5.99 -7.77
CA PRO A 351 -10.10 -6.63 -8.54
C PRO A 351 -11.44 -6.65 -7.79
N ILE A 352 -11.47 -6.75 -6.45
CA ILE A 352 -12.68 -6.71 -5.65
C ILE A 352 -13.39 -5.35 -5.81
N GLN A 353 -12.67 -4.25 -5.88
CA GLN A 353 -13.23 -2.92 -6.10
C GLN A 353 -13.99 -2.81 -7.43
N PHE A 354 -13.61 -3.62 -8.44
CA PHE A 354 -14.28 -3.69 -9.73
C PHE A 354 -15.37 -4.76 -9.80
N GLY A 355 -15.55 -5.54 -8.74
CA GLY A 355 -16.60 -6.57 -8.66
C GLY A 355 -16.19 -7.93 -9.19
N ALA A 356 -14.91 -8.17 -9.41
CA ALA A 356 -14.41 -9.48 -9.82
C ALA A 356 -14.42 -10.47 -8.63
N ALA A 357 -14.70 -11.73 -8.90
CA ALA A 357 -14.41 -12.82 -7.97
C ALA A 357 -12.89 -13.04 -7.89
N VAL A 358 -12.37 -13.39 -6.71
CA VAL A 358 -10.94 -13.51 -6.47
C VAL A 358 -10.53 -14.94 -6.13
N LEU A 359 -9.55 -15.45 -6.90
CA LEU A 359 -8.84 -16.70 -6.64
C LEU A 359 -7.36 -16.40 -6.34
N HIS A 360 -6.74 -17.24 -5.51
CA HIS A 360 -5.33 -17.10 -5.15
C HIS A 360 -4.70 -18.43 -4.73
N GLY A 361 -3.38 -18.51 -4.80
CA GLY A 361 -2.61 -19.61 -4.23
C GLY A 361 -2.36 -19.43 -2.72
N SER A 362 -1.55 -20.32 -2.13
CA SER A 362 -1.28 -20.35 -0.68
C SER A 362 -0.27 -19.30 -0.21
N LYS A 363 0.54 -18.74 -1.09
CA LYS A 363 1.61 -17.81 -0.72
C LYS A 363 1.09 -16.38 -0.64
N THR A 364 0.68 -15.95 0.55
CA THR A 364 -0.06 -14.70 0.78
C THR A 364 0.55 -13.81 1.86
N ALA A 365 1.80 -14.04 2.29
CA ALA A 365 2.38 -13.40 3.47
C ALA A 365 2.47 -11.87 3.43
N ASN A 366 2.54 -11.26 2.23
CA ASN A 366 2.52 -9.79 2.10
C ASN A 366 1.16 -9.16 2.45
N PHE A 367 0.07 -9.96 2.36
CA PHE A 367 -1.31 -9.56 2.62
C PHE A 367 -2.01 -10.61 3.49
N SER A 368 -1.30 -11.24 4.42
CA SER A 368 -1.77 -12.41 5.17
C SER A 368 -3.12 -12.18 5.85
N GLU A 369 -3.30 -11.06 6.54
CA GLU A 369 -4.54 -10.74 7.23
C GLU A 369 -5.68 -10.42 6.26
N ASP A 370 -5.37 -9.71 5.15
CA ASP A 370 -6.36 -9.42 4.12
C ASP A 370 -6.89 -10.73 3.49
N PHE A 371 -5.99 -11.65 3.07
CA PHE A 371 -6.40 -12.93 2.50
C PHE A 371 -7.12 -13.83 3.50
N LYS A 372 -6.67 -13.87 4.76
CA LYS A 372 -7.34 -14.61 5.82
C LYS A 372 -8.79 -14.13 6.02
N GLU A 373 -9.01 -12.84 6.09
CA GLU A 373 -10.35 -12.27 6.26
C GLU A 373 -11.23 -12.52 5.02
N LEU A 374 -10.65 -12.41 3.81
CA LEU A 374 -11.34 -12.72 2.56
C LEU A 374 -11.78 -14.19 2.50
N LEU A 375 -10.92 -15.13 2.92
CA LEU A 375 -11.26 -16.56 2.98
C LEU A 375 -12.36 -16.83 4.01
N ILE A 376 -12.21 -16.34 5.25
CA ILE A 376 -13.18 -16.56 6.33
C ILE A 376 -14.56 -16.01 5.94
N SER A 377 -14.61 -14.86 5.26
CA SER A 377 -15.87 -14.26 4.81
C SER A 377 -16.45 -14.90 3.53
N GLY A 378 -15.77 -15.86 2.93
CA GLY A 378 -16.13 -16.42 1.63
C GLY A 378 -16.06 -15.39 0.49
N SER A 379 -15.15 -14.42 0.60
CA SER A 379 -14.92 -13.34 -0.36
C SER A 379 -13.79 -13.63 -1.34
N SER A 380 -13.01 -14.67 -1.10
CA SER A 380 -12.02 -15.24 -2.02
C SER A 380 -12.01 -16.76 -1.92
N THR A 381 -11.33 -17.43 -2.85
CA THR A 381 -11.11 -18.88 -2.83
C THR A 381 -9.64 -19.19 -3.05
N GLU A 382 -9.06 -20.00 -2.17
CA GLU A 382 -7.73 -20.56 -2.35
C GLU A 382 -7.80 -21.71 -3.35
N VAL A 383 -6.89 -21.72 -4.33
CA VAL A 383 -6.79 -22.72 -5.37
C VAL A 383 -5.37 -23.23 -5.43
N LEU A 384 -5.16 -24.51 -5.09
CA LEU A 384 -3.82 -25.10 -5.00
C LEU A 384 -3.47 -25.93 -6.24
N GLU A 385 -4.48 -26.60 -6.81
CA GLU A 385 -4.30 -27.53 -7.92
C GLU A 385 -4.87 -26.96 -9.23
N ARG A 386 -4.22 -27.31 -10.35
CA ARG A 386 -4.65 -26.85 -11.69
C ARG A 386 -6.05 -27.34 -12.05
N ASP A 387 -6.41 -28.54 -11.66
CA ASP A 387 -7.73 -29.12 -11.94
C ASP A 387 -8.83 -28.41 -11.13
N ASP A 388 -8.51 -27.91 -9.93
CA ASP A 388 -9.41 -27.06 -9.18
C ASP A 388 -9.64 -25.72 -9.89
N LEU A 389 -8.58 -25.11 -10.44
CA LEU A 389 -8.73 -23.88 -11.22
C LEU A 389 -9.63 -24.13 -12.45
N VAL A 390 -9.43 -25.23 -13.16
CA VAL A 390 -10.28 -25.62 -14.32
C VAL A 390 -11.74 -25.74 -13.88
N ARG A 391 -12.02 -26.43 -12.77
CA ARG A 391 -13.37 -26.61 -12.22
C ARG A 391 -13.97 -25.26 -11.82
N MET A 392 -13.22 -24.39 -11.13
CA MET A 392 -13.67 -23.06 -10.77
C MET A 392 -14.07 -22.23 -11.99
N ILE A 393 -13.24 -22.22 -13.04
CA ILE A 393 -13.51 -21.46 -14.26
C ILE A 393 -14.77 -21.96 -14.97
N THR A 394 -14.97 -23.28 -15.05
CA THR A 394 -15.98 -23.90 -15.92
C THR A 394 -17.32 -24.16 -15.24
N GLN A 395 -17.33 -24.41 -13.93
CA GLN A 395 -18.48 -24.96 -13.22
C GLN A 395 -18.98 -24.10 -12.07
N THR A 396 -18.20 -23.09 -11.60
CA THR A 396 -18.56 -22.34 -10.39
C THR A 396 -19.30 -21.06 -10.72
N ASN A 397 -20.38 -20.81 -9.98
CA ASN A 397 -21.02 -19.50 -9.89
C ASN A 397 -20.43 -18.71 -8.74
N PHE A 398 -19.90 -17.54 -9.02
CA PHE A 398 -19.22 -16.67 -8.06
C PHE A 398 -20.09 -15.55 -7.46
N ASP A 399 -21.40 -15.50 -7.74
CA ASP A 399 -22.27 -14.42 -7.28
C ASP A 399 -22.26 -14.24 -5.76
N LYS A 400 -22.25 -15.36 -5.02
CA LYS A 400 -22.18 -15.33 -3.55
C LYS A 400 -20.83 -14.74 -3.09
N GLN A 401 -19.72 -15.16 -3.68
CA GLN A 401 -18.39 -14.65 -3.35
C GLN A 401 -18.29 -13.16 -3.63
N VAL A 402 -18.78 -12.71 -4.79
CA VAL A 402 -18.78 -11.28 -5.17
C VAL A 402 -19.63 -10.45 -4.20
N ARG A 403 -20.82 -10.93 -3.80
CA ARG A 403 -21.66 -10.26 -2.79
C ARG A 403 -20.94 -10.16 -1.45
N ASN A 404 -20.31 -11.23 -0.98
CA ASN A 404 -19.55 -11.24 0.27
C ASN A 404 -18.38 -10.25 0.21
N ALA A 405 -17.61 -10.27 -0.88
CA ALA A 405 -16.48 -9.38 -1.10
C ALA A 405 -16.90 -7.90 -1.12
N ARG A 406 -18.04 -7.58 -1.77
CA ARG A 406 -18.62 -6.23 -1.78
C ARG A 406 -19.03 -5.79 -0.37
N SER A 407 -19.70 -6.64 0.40
CA SER A 407 -20.11 -6.34 1.77
C SER A 407 -18.90 -6.13 2.69
N LEU A 408 -17.87 -6.96 2.56
CA LEU A 408 -16.63 -6.80 3.31
C LEU A 408 -15.92 -5.50 2.94
N LEU A 409 -15.78 -5.19 1.65
CA LEU A 409 -15.20 -3.94 1.17
C LEU A 409 -15.91 -2.71 1.74
N GLN A 410 -17.26 -2.72 1.75
CA GLN A 410 -18.05 -1.61 2.31
C GLN A 410 -17.80 -1.44 3.81
N ARG A 411 -17.72 -2.54 4.59
CA ARG A 411 -17.38 -2.48 6.03
C ARG A 411 -15.99 -1.88 6.25
N LYS A 412 -15.00 -2.29 5.44
CA LYS A 412 -13.63 -1.74 5.51
C LYS A 412 -13.59 -0.25 5.18
N ILE A 413 -14.28 0.18 4.13
CA ILE A 413 -14.38 1.60 3.77
C ILE A 413 -15.06 2.40 4.90
N LYS A 414 -16.10 1.84 5.53
CA LYS A 414 -16.77 2.47 6.67
C LYS A 414 -15.80 2.66 7.84
N ALA A 415 -15.01 1.65 8.20
CA ALA A 415 -14.01 1.75 9.27
C ALA A 415 -13.00 2.88 9.00
N VAL A 416 -12.55 3.06 7.75
CA VAL A 416 -11.66 4.18 7.37
C VAL A 416 -12.39 5.54 7.46
N LYS A 417 -13.69 5.62 7.14
CA LYS A 417 -14.49 6.83 7.34
C LYS A 417 -14.62 7.18 8.82
N ASP A 418 -14.92 6.20 9.67
CA ASP A 418 -15.02 6.40 11.12
C ASP A 418 -13.68 6.86 11.69
N LEU A 419 -12.56 6.24 11.26
CA LEU A 419 -11.20 6.68 11.62
C LEU A 419 -10.94 8.13 11.16
N SER A 420 -11.37 8.52 9.96
CA SER A 420 -11.20 9.89 9.44
C SER A 420 -11.93 10.93 10.28
N ASN A 421 -13.14 10.61 10.76
CA ASN A 421 -13.91 11.48 11.63
C ASN A 421 -13.19 11.70 12.97
N ASP A 422 -12.67 10.63 13.58
CA ASP A 422 -11.92 10.73 14.83
C ASP A 422 -10.61 11.54 14.67
N ILE A 423 -9.94 11.40 13.52
CA ILE A 423 -8.78 12.22 13.18
C ILE A 423 -9.16 13.71 13.09
N LEU A 424 -10.27 14.04 12.45
CA LEU A 424 -10.74 15.41 12.31
C LEU A 424 -11.12 16.06 13.65
N LEU A 425 -11.63 15.29 14.61
CA LEU A 425 -11.89 15.78 15.98
C LEU A 425 -10.62 16.24 16.72
N LEU A 426 -9.44 15.80 16.31
CA LEU A 426 -8.18 16.22 16.90
C LEU A 426 -7.62 17.53 16.34
N LEU A 427 -8.24 18.09 15.31
CA LEU A 427 -7.87 19.40 14.73
C LEU A 427 -8.50 20.57 15.48
N ASN A 428 -9.53 20.31 16.28
CA ASN A 428 -10.30 21.33 17.04
C ASN A 428 -9.66 21.62 18.39
#